data_fe54dfa157de0ed88ec2b6ebd9ca8f4f
#
_entry.id   fe54dfa157de0ed88ec2b6ebd9ca8f4f
#
_cell.length_a   1.000
_cell.length_b   1.000
_cell.length_c   1.000
_cell.angle_alpha   90.00
_cell.angle_beta   90.00
_cell.angle_gamma   90.00
#
_symmetry.space_group_name_H-M   'P 1'
#
loop_
_entity.id
_entity.type
_entity.pdbx_description
1 polymer ?
#
loop_
_entity_poly.entity_id
_entity_poly.type
_entity_poly.pdbx_seq_one_letter_code
_entity_poly.pdbx_strand_id
1 'polypeptide(L)'
;MKRILLTGGAGFIAHHTIRHLLQNTDWEIVSLDRLDYSGNLNRIADMMNEFDKETQKRVRIVYHDLRAELNEMLTADLGDFDYIVHMAASSHVDRSIEDPMCFVMDNVVATCNILNFGRKQKNLERFIYFSTDEVFGPAPKGVNYKERDRYNSTNPYSATKAGGEELAVAFQNTYDMPVYITHTMNVFGERQHPEKFIPMTIKNVAEGNMVTIHSDRDKKVPGSRHYIHAKDVADGCLFLIQNQNKIDVE
;
A
#
# COMPACT_ATOMS: atom_id res chain seq x y z
N MET A 1 -4.82 -1.18 -24.78
CA MET A 1 -4.10 -0.44 -23.72
C MET A 1 -4.55 -1.03 -22.40
N LYS A 2 -3.63 -1.35 -21.48
CA LYS A 2 -3.96 -1.93 -20.18
C LYS A 2 -4.48 -0.87 -19.22
N ARG A 3 -5.32 -1.29 -18.28
CA ARG A 3 -5.92 -0.41 -17.27
C ARG A 3 -5.60 -0.92 -15.87
N ILE A 4 -5.14 -0.03 -15.02
CA ILE A 4 -4.78 -0.32 -13.63
C ILE A 4 -5.56 0.55 -12.64
N LEU A 5 -6.08 -0.09 -11.59
CA LEU A 5 -6.67 0.59 -10.44
C LEU A 5 -5.67 0.58 -9.29
N LEU A 6 -5.28 1.78 -8.83
CA LEU A 6 -4.54 1.96 -7.58
C LEU A 6 -5.45 2.54 -6.50
N THR A 7 -5.62 1.83 -5.40
CA THR A 7 -6.32 2.37 -4.23
C THR A 7 -5.33 3.06 -3.29
N GLY A 8 -5.75 4.13 -2.66
CA GLY A 8 -4.87 4.97 -1.85
C GLY A 8 -3.89 5.82 -2.70
N GLY A 9 -4.30 6.16 -3.94
CA GLY A 9 -3.41 6.78 -4.93
C GLY A 9 -2.88 8.16 -4.56
N ALA A 10 -3.56 8.92 -3.68
CA ALA A 10 -3.07 10.17 -3.12
C ALA A 10 -2.12 9.96 -1.91
N GLY A 11 -1.87 8.70 -1.54
CA GLY A 11 -0.96 8.30 -0.48
C GLY A 11 0.52 8.43 -0.85
N PHE A 12 1.39 8.22 0.15
CA PHE A 12 2.84 8.37 0.00
C PHE A 12 3.45 7.34 -0.99
N ILE A 13 3.14 6.05 -0.86
CA ILE A 13 3.74 5.02 -1.72
C ILE A 13 3.11 5.07 -3.12
N ALA A 14 1.79 5.20 -3.17
CA ALA A 14 1.04 5.08 -4.42
C ALA A 14 1.36 6.18 -5.44
N HIS A 15 1.63 7.43 -5.03
CA HIS A 15 2.02 8.48 -5.99
C HIS A 15 3.37 8.19 -6.67
N HIS A 16 4.34 7.56 -5.97
CA HIS A 16 5.57 7.07 -6.58
C HIS A 16 5.30 5.93 -7.58
N THR A 17 4.36 5.04 -7.23
CA THR A 17 3.93 3.96 -8.14
C THR A 17 3.25 4.53 -9.39
N ILE A 18 2.35 5.52 -9.26
CA ILE A 18 1.75 6.21 -10.42
C ILE A 18 2.82 6.83 -11.31
N ARG A 19 3.78 7.57 -10.72
CA ARG A 19 4.90 8.17 -11.45
C ARG A 19 5.68 7.12 -12.23
N HIS A 20 6.04 6.02 -11.59
CA HIS A 20 6.83 4.94 -12.19
C HIS A 20 6.08 4.26 -13.34
N LEU A 21 4.78 4.00 -13.18
CA LEU A 21 3.92 3.47 -14.23
C LEU A 21 3.82 4.41 -15.44
N LEU A 22 3.65 5.71 -15.22
CA LEU A 22 3.62 6.69 -16.30
C LEU A 22 4.91 6.76 -17.11
N GLN A 23 6.06 6.55 -16.46
CA GLN A 23 7.39 6.56 -17.09
C GLN A 23 7.69 5.29 -17.88
N ASN A 24 7.14 4.14 -17.48
CA ASN A 24 7.57 2.84 -17.97
C ASN A 24 6.47 2.06 -18.71
N THR A 25 5.26 2.58 -18.81
CA THR A 25 4.13 1.94 -19.49
C THR A 25 3.30 2.96 -20.28
N ASP A 26 2.39 2.45 -21.10
CA ASP A 26 1.35 3.23 -21.79
C ASP A 26 -0.04 3.10 -21.13
N TRP A 27 -0.12 2.55 -19.91
CA TRP A 27 -1.36 2.18 -19.26
C TRP A 27 -2.21 3.38 -18.82
N GLU A 28 -3.54 3.15 -18.76
CA GLU A 28 -4.45 4.05 -18.07
C GLU A 28 -4.48 3.73 -16.58
N ILE A 29 -4.41 4.76 -15.77
CA ILE A 29 -4.30 4.65 -14.31
C ILE A 29 -5.53 5.30 -13.68
N VAL A 30 -6.27 4.55 -12.89
CA VAL A 30 -7.31 5.10 -12.01
C VAL A 30 -6.79 5.11 -10.58
N SER A 31 -6.71 6.29 -10.00
CA SER A 31 -6.33 6.53 -8.61
C SER A 31 -7.59 6.69 -7.76
N LEU A 32 -7.93 5.70 -6.95
CA LEU A 32 -9.09 5.73 -6.06
C LEU A 32 -8.66 6.03 -4.64
N ASP A 33 -9.17 7.11 -4.06
CA ASP A 33 -8.79 7.57 -2.73
C ASP A 33 -9.95 8.28 -2.03
N ARG A 34 -10.03 8.19 -0.69
CA ARG A 34 -11.01 8.92 0.09
C ARG A 34 -10.53 10.30 0.55
N LEU A 35 -9.25 10.62 0.35
CA LEU A 35 -8.63 11.89 0.71
C LEU A 35 -8.75 12.23 2.21
N ASP A 36 -8.39 11.29 3.05
CA ASP A 36 -8.29 11.54 4.49
C ASP A 36 -7.00 12.33 4.84
N TYR A 37 -6.65 12.39 6.12
CA TYR A 37 -5.48 13.14 6.60
C TYR A 37 -4.15 12.71 5.93
N SER A 38 -4.06 11.48 5.44
CA SER A 38 -2.87 10.93 4.79
C SER A 38 -2.88 11.10 3.27
N GLY A 39 -4.06 11.24 2.67
CA GLY A 39 -4.26 11.48 1.24
C GLY A 39 -4.05 12.94 0.88
N ASN A 40 -3.13 13.23 -0.05
CA ASN A 40 -2.83 14.60 -0.46
C ASN A 40 -2.71 14.71 -1.98
N LEU A 41 -3.69 15.37 -2.60
CA LEU A 41 -3.72 15.60 -4.05
C LEU A 41 -2.52 16.40 -4.56
N ASN A 42 -1.87 17.22 -3.74
CA ASN A 42 -0.67 17.91 -4.15
C ASN A 42 0.48 16.95 -4.53
N ARG A 43 0.52 15.74 -3.93
CA ARG A 43 1.48 14.71 -4.34
C ARG A 43 1.29 14.30 -5.80
N ILE A 44 0.03 14.10 -6.20
CA ILE A 44 -0.32 13.77 -7.58
C ILE A 44 -0.11 14.99 -8.50
N ALA A 45 -0.61 16.17 -8.11
CA ALA A 45 -0.51 17.37 -8.92
C ALA A 45 0.95 17.75 -9.24
N ASP A 46 1.81 17.73 -8.23
CA ASP A 46 3.22 18.08 -8.43
C ASP A 46 3.96 17.02 -9.27
N MET A 47 3.66 15.73 -9.06
CA MET A 47 4.21 14.65 -9.86
C MET A 47 3.74 14.76 -11.32
N MET A 48 2.46 15.08 -11.55
CA MET A 48 1.89 15.24 -12.89
C MET A 48 2.54 16.39 -13.67
N ASN A 49 3.04 17.45 -13.01
CA ASN A 49 3.76 18.54 -13.66
C ASN A 49 5.09 18.11 -14.33
N GLU A 50 5.60 16.92 -14.01
CA GLU A 50 6.78 16.35 -14.66
C GLU A 50 6.48 15.74 -16.05
N PHE A 51 5.22 15.60 -16.41
CA PHE A 51 4.76 14.94 -17.64
C PHE A 51 4.05 15.90 -18.60
N ASP A 52 4.10 15.56 -19.89
CA ASP A 52 3.32 16.27 -20.91
C ASP A 52 1.80 16.06 -20.75
N LYS A 53 1.01 16.90 -21.42
CA LYS A 53 -0.44 16.89 -21.30
C LYS A 53 -1.11 15.58 -21.74
N GLU A 54 -0.55 14.88 -22.70
CA GLU A 54 -1.10 13.59 -23.17
C GLU A 54 -0.86 12.49 -22.13
N THR A 55 0.32 12.44 -21.55
CA THR A 55 0.64 11.53 -20.43
C THR A 55 -0.22 11.82 -19.21
N GLN A 56 -0.46 13.10 -18.89
CA GLN A 56 -1.33 13.48 -17.78
C GLN A 56 -2.75 12.95 -17.93
N LYS A 57 -3.32 12.88 -19.14
CA LYS A 57 -4.67 12.38 -19.41
C LYS A 57 -4.85 10.89 -19.06
N ARG A 58 -3.76 10.15 -18.96
CA ARG A 58 -3.80 8.73 -18.57
C ARG A 58 -4.13 8.50 -17.10
N VAL A 59 -4.12 9.55 -16.26
CA VAL A 59 -4.44 9.43 -14.83
C VAL A 59 -5.80 10.04 -14.55
N ARG A 60 -6.70 9.20 -14.05
CA ARG A 60 -8.01 9.61 -13.55
C ARG A 60 -8.05 9.47 -12.03
N ILE A 61 -8.46 10.53 -11.33
CA ILE A 61 -8.65 10.52 -9.88
C ILE A 61 -10.13 10.29 -9.58
N VAL A 62 -10.42 9.33 -8.72
CA VAL A 62 -11.78 8.99 -8.28
C VAL A 62 -11.84 9.07 -6.76
N TYR A 63 -12.79 9.84 -6.24
CA TYR A 63 -13.07 9.90 -4.81
C TYR A 63 -14.01 8.77 -4.42
N HIS A 64 -13.58 7.91 -3.52
CA HIS A 64 -14.42 6.90 -2.88
C HIS A 64 -13.81 6.39 -1.58
N ASP A 65 -14.64 6.16 -0.57
CA ASP A 65 -14.27 5.51 0.68
C ASP A 65 -14.57 4.01 0.59
N LEU A 66 -13.51 3.20 0.53
CA LEU A 66 -13.62 1.74 0.43
C LEU A 66 -14.27 1.06 1.63
N ARG A 67 -14.52 1.76 2.75
CA ARG A 67 -15.37 1.26 3.83
C ARG A 67 -16.81 1.03 3.37
N ALA A 68 -17.22 1.73 2.31
CA ALA A 68 -18.46 1.51 1.61
C ALA A 68 -18.25 0.62 0.39
N GLU A 69 -19.25 -0.19 0.05
CA GLU A 69 -19.24 -1.02 -1.15
C GLU A 69 -19.19 -0.14 -2.42
N LEU A 70 -18.47 -0.59 -3.44
CA LEU A 70 -18.51 0.02 -4.76
C LEU A 70 -19.87 -0.33 -5.41
N ASN A 71 -20.80 0.62 -5.39
CA ASN A 71 -22.13 0.44 -5.93
C ASN A 71 -22.12 0.27 -7.46
N GLU A 72 -23.26 -0.13 -8.05
CA GLU A 72 -23.38 -0.41 -9.47
C GLU A 72 -23.04 0.81 -10.36
N MET A 73 -23.42 2.02 -9.95
CA MET A 73 -23.11 3.25 -10.72
C MET A 73 -21.61 3.49 -10.76
N LEU A 74 -20.93 3.41 -9.62
CA LEU A 74 -19.48 3.59 -9.56
C LEU A 74 -18.76 2.48 -10.31
N THR A 75 -19.20 1.24 -10.15
CA THR A 75 -18.63 0.08 -10.86
C THR A 75 -18.76 0.25 -12.37
N ALA A 76 -19.92 0.68 -12.87
CA ALA A 76 -20.15 0.95 -14.30
C ALA A 76 -19.28 2.11 -14.82
N ASP A 77 -19.10 3.18 -14.02
CA ASP A 77 -18.28 4.34 -14.36
C ASP A 77 -16.78 4.01 -14.36
N LEU A 78 -16.33 3.15 -13.45
CA LEU A 78 -14.94 2.66 -13.38
C LEU A 78 -14.62 1.72 -14.56
N GLY A 79 -15.54 0.86 -14.96
CA GLY A 79 -15.33 -0.17 -15.97
C GLY A 79 -14.42 -1.30 -15.52
N ASP A 80 -13.90 -2.08 -16.45
CA ASP A 80 -13.04 -3.23 -16.19
C ASP A 80 -11.55 -2.83 -16.09
N PHE A 81 -10.77 -3.58 -15.28
CA PHE A 81 -9.35 -3.41 -15.08
C PHE A 81 -8.60 -4.69 -15.37
N ASP A 82 -7.38 -4.56 -15.92
CA ASP A 82 -6.42 -5.66 -16.07
C ASP A 82 -5.65 -5.90 -14.76
N TYR A 83 -5.38 -4.82 -14.02
CA TYR A 83 -4.59 -4.86 -12.79
C TYR A 83 -5.25 -4.05 -11.67
N ILE A 84 -5.18 -4.58 -10.45
CA ILE A 84 -5.58 -3.85 -9.23
C ILE A 84 -4.41 -3.90 -8.25
N VAL A 85 -4.00 -2.73 -7.74
CA VAL A 85 -2.99 -2.63 -6.68
C VAL A 85 -3.63 -1.95 -5.48
N HIS A 86 -3.83 -2.71 -4.42
CA HIS A 86 -4.50 -2.26 -3.20
C HIS A 86 -3.48 -1.76 -2.18
N MET A 87 -3.27 -0.43 -2.16
CA MET A 87 -2.38 0.26 -1.24
C MET A 87 -3.11 1.10 -0.18
N ALA A 88 -4.45 1.28 -0.34
CA ALA A 88 -5.25 2.01 0.65
C ALA A 88 -5.25 1.26 1.97
N ALA A 89 -4.77 1.90 3.03
CA ALA A 89 -4.73 1.35 4.38
C ALA A 89 -4.47 2.45 5.40
N SER A 90 -5.00 2.32 6.60
CA SER A 90 -4.49 3.01 7.78
C SER A 90 -3.22 2.33 8.27
N SER A 91 -2.12 3.10 8.50
CA SER A 91 -0.77 2.54 8.68
C SER A 91 -0.01 3.08 9.91
N HIS A 92 -0.67 3.74 10.84
CA HIS A 92 -0.01 4.33 12.02
C HIS A 92 -0.29 3.50 13.28
N VAL A 93 0.76 2.87 13.85
CA VAL A 93 0.62 1.96 15.00
C VAL A 93 -0.03 2.63 16.20
N ASP A 94 0.44 3.81 16.64
CA ASP A 94 -0.11 4.48 17.83
C ASP A 94 -1.60 4.81 17.65
N ARG A 95 -2.00 5.31 16.47
CA ARG A 95 -3.42 5.56 16.16
C ARG A 95 -4.24 4.28 16.17
N SER A 96 -3.65 3.13 15.79
CA SER A 96 -4.35 1.85 15.85
C SER A 96 -4.64 1.39 17.27
N ILE A 97 -3.80 1.79 18.22
CA ILE A 97 -3.99 1.52 19.64
C ILE A 97 -5.09 2.43 20.21
N GLU A 98 -5.15 3.69 19.78
CA GLU A 98 -6.17 4.67 20.19
C GLU A 98 -7.55 4.33 19.62
N ASP A 99 -7.63 3.96 18.32
CA ASP A 99 -8.90 3.62 17.65
C ASP A 99 -8.72 2.36 16.76
N PRO A 100 -8.76 1.16 17.35
CA PRO A 100 -8.60 -0.08 16.59
C PRO A 100 -9.77 -0.34 15.61
N MET A 101 -10.98 0.16 15.89
CA MET A 101 -12.14 -0.04 15.01
C MET A 101 -11.98 0.70 13.68
N CYS A 102 -11.41 1.89 13.69
CA CYS A 102 -11.08 2.60 12.46
C CYS A 102 -10.17 1.74 11.57
N PHE A 103 -9.16 1.08 12.15
CA PHE A 103 -8.24 0.19 11.42
C PHE A 103 -8.92 -1.08 10.90
N VAL A 104 -9.87 -1.66 11.65
CA VAL A 104 -10.68 -2.78 11.13
C VAL A 104 -11.47 -2.35 9.90
N MET A 105 -12.13 -1.19 9.95
CA MET A 105 -12.88 -0.67 8.82
C MET A 105 -11.99 -0.36 7.61
N ASP A 106 -10.81 0.22 7.84
CA ASP A 106 -9.91 0.66 6.78
C ASP A 106 -9.09 -0.47 6.16
N ASN A 107 -8.69 -1.48 6.95
CA ASN A 107 -7.76 -2.50 6.50
C ASN A 107 -8.43 -3.87 6.25
N VAL A 108 -9.57 -4.15 6.88
CA VAL A 108 -10.28 -5.42 6.70
C VAL A 108 -11.53 -5.23 5.85
N VAL A 109 -12.43 -4.33 6.26
CA VAL A 109 -13.70 -4.11 5.51
C VAL A 109 -13.41 -3.52 4.14
N ALA A 110 -12.57 -2.49 4.05
CA ALA A 110 -12.20 -1.88 2.78
C ALA A 110 -11.47 -2.87 1.86
N THR A 111 -10.60 -3.74 2.41
CA THR A 111 -9.97 -4.82 1.65
C THR A 111 -11.00 -5.81 1.12
N CYS A 112 -11.98 -6.22 1.94
CA CYS A 112 -13.06 -7.10 1.48
C CYS A 112 -13.84 -6.48 0.31
N ASN A 113 -14.16 -5.20 0.38
CA ASN A 113 -14.91 -4.49 -0.66
C ASN A 113 -14.14 -4.42 -1.98
N ILE A 114 -12.84 -4.11 -1.95
CA ILE A 114 -12.04 -4.06 -3.19
C ILE A 114 -11.75 -5.47 -3.76
N LEU A 115 -11.59 -6.48 -2.92
CA LEU A 115 -11.50 -7.87 -3.35
C LEU A 115 -12.82 -8.31 -4.02
N ASN A 116 -13.96 -7.96 -3.42
CA ASN A 116 -15.29 -8.25 -3.99
C ASN A 116 -15.53 -7.54 -5.33
N PHE A 117 -14.99 -6.32 -5.51
CA PHE A 117 -14.95 -5.65 -6.80
C PHE A 117 -14.01 -6.40 -7.77
N GLY A 118 -12.81 -6.75 -7.33
CA GLY A 118 -11.79 -7.43 -8.14
C GLY A 118 -12.26 -8.77 -8.71
N ARG A 119 -12.93 -9.62 -7.92
CA ARG A 119 -13.44 -10.92 -8.40
C ARG A 119 -14.53 -10.82 -9.48
N LYS A 120 -15.14 -9.66 -9.67
CA LYS A 120 -16.15 -9.40 -10.71
C LYS A 120 -15.54 -8.87 -11.99
N GLN A 121 -14.22 -8.57 -12.02
CA GLN A 121 -13.53 -8.08 -13.22
C GLN A 121 -13.35 -9.20 -14.23
N LYS A 122 -13.65 -8.93 -15.49
CA LYS A 122 -13.64 -9.96 -16.57
C LYS A 122 -12.22 -10.35 -16.99
N ASN A 123 -11.30 -9.40 -16.94
CA ASN A 123 -9.96 -9.54 -17.51
C ASN A 123 -8.87 -9.29 -16.48
N LEU A 124 -9.16 -9.49 -15.18
CA LEU A 124 -8.18 -9.26 -14.13
C LEU A 124 -7.02 -10.26 -14.26
N GLU A 125 -5.85 -9.75 -14.56
CA GLU A 125 -4.61 -10.54 -14.68
C GLU A 125 -3.82 -10.56 -13.38
N ARG A 126 -3.98 -9.51 -12.54
CA ARG A 126 -3.25 -9.38 -11.27
C ARG A 126 -3.99 -8.52 -10.27
N PHE A 127 -4.06 -9.03 -9.03
CA PHE A 127 -4.43 -8.25 -7.85
C PHE A 127 -3.25 -8.25 -6.89
N ILE A 128 -2.67 -7.08 -6.57
CA ILE A 128 -1.59 -6.98 -5.59
C ILE A 128 -2.15 -6.40 -4.29
N TYR A 129 -2.05 -7.17 -3.21
CA TYR A 129 -2.34 -6.70 -1.86
C TYR A 129 -1.04 -6.25 -1.17
N PHE A 130 -0.97 -4.97 -0.81
CA PHE A 130 0.16 -4.45 -0.06
C PHE A 130 -0.01 -4.74 1.43
N SER A 131 0.72 -5.74 1.94
CA SER A 131 0.83 -6.05 3.36
C SER A 131 2.12 -5.46 3.95
N THR A 132 2.51 -5.91 5.12
CA THR A 132 3.64 -5.42 5.89
C THR A 132 4.36 -6.58 6.57
N ASP A 133 5.65 -6.45 6.77
CA ASP A 133 6.46 -7.37 7.59
C ASP A 133 6.02 -7.41 9.06
N GLU A 134 5.31 -6.37 9.54
CA GLU A 134 4.81 -6.31 10.92
C GLU A 134 3.78 -7.41 11.25
N VAL A 135 3.19 -8.07 10.26
CA VAL A 135 2.27 -9.22 10.50
C VAL A 135 2.96 -10.38 11.19
N PHE A 136 4.27 -10.55 10.99
CA PHE A 136 5.07 -11.60 11.62
C PHE A 136 5.52 -11.24 13.05
N GLY A 137 5.40 -9.98 13.45
CA GLY A 137 5.89 -9.49 14.72
C GLY A 137 7.43 -9.41 14.83
N PRO A 138 7.97 -9.10 16.03
CA PRO A 138 9.39 -8.98 16.23
C PRO A 138 10.13 -10.30 16.04
N ALA A 139 11.12 -10.32 15.15
CA ALA A 139 11.95 -11.50 14.94
C ALA A 139 12.95 -11.70 16.12
N PRO A 140 13.10 -12.91 16.65
CA PRO A 140 14.19 -13.21 17.58
C PRO A 140 15.55 -12.98 16.93
N LYS A 141 16.59 -12.76 17.75
CA LYS A 141 17.94 -12.52 17.24
C LYS A 141 18.41 -13.68 16.35
N GLY A 142 18.82 -13.37 15.12
CA GLY A 142 19.30 -14.34 14.14
C GLY A 142 18.22 -15.12 13.40
N VAL A 143 16.95 -14.76 13.59
CA VAL A 143 15.81 -15.34 12.84
C VAL A 143 15.36 -14.38 11.76
N ASN A 144 15.23 -14.88 10.54
CA ASN A 144 14.57 -14.21 9.44
C ASN A 144 13.27 -14.92 9.12
N TYR A 145 12.15 -14.21 9.15
CA TYR A 145 10.85 -14.75 8.73
C TYR A 145 10.79 -14.90 7.21
N LYS A 146 10.06 -15.95 6.80
CA LYS A 146 9.70 -16.22 5.40
C LYS A 146 8.23 -15.87 5.19
N GLU A 147 7.83 -15.76 3.94
CA GLU A 147 6.48 -15.35 3.52
C GLU A 147 5.37 -16.27 4.02
N ARG A 148 5.69 -17.54 4.34
CA ARG A 148 4.73 -18.54 4.84
C ARG A 148 4.81 -18.78 6.34
N ASP A 149 5.61 -17.99 7.05
CA ASP A 149 5.69 -18.12 8.51
C ASP A 149 4.38 -17.62 9.16
N ARG A 150 4.12 -18.15 10.35
CA ARG A 150 2.89 -17.82 11.08
C ARG A 150 2.89 -16.36 11.52
N TYR A 151 1.76 -15.68 11.32
CA TYR A 151 1.57 -14.33 11.82
C TYR A 151 1.59 -14.29 13.35
N ASN A 152 2.21 -13.24 13.87
CA ASN A 152 2.32 -12.94 15.30
C ASN A 152 2.19 -11.43 15.53
N SER A 153 1.06 -10.87 15.08
CA SER A 153 0.78 -9.44 15.15
C SER A 153 0.82 -8.92 16.58
N THR A 154 1.53 -7.82 16.82
CA THR A 154 1.74 -7.26 18.17
C THR A 154 0.97 -5.97 18.43
N ASN A 155 0.26 -5.47 17.44
CA ASN A 155 -0.57 -4.26 17.54
C ASN A 155 -1.81 -4.36 16.62
N PRO A 156 -2.86 -3.52 16.83
CA PRO A 156 -4.07 -3.58 16.00
C PRO A 156 -3.82 -3.30 14.52
N TYR A 157 -2.86 -2.41 14.16
CA TYR A 157 -2.50 -2.18 12.77
C TYR A 157 -2.03 -3.47 12.09
N SER A 158 -1.01 -4.13 12.64
CA SER A 158 -0.48 -5.37 12.05
C SER A 158 -1.53 -6.49 12.04
N ALA A 159 -2.37 -6.59 13.08
CA ALA A 159 -3.47 -7.56 13.12
C ALA A 159 -4.51 -7.32 12.01
N THR A 160 -4.86 -6.06 11.75
CA THR A 160 -5.81 -5.73 10.67
C THR A 160 -5.21 -5.92 9.28
N LYS A 161 -3.89 -5.70 9.11
CA LYS A 161 -3.19 -6.02 7.86
C LYS A 161 -3.16 -7.54 7.63
N ALA A 162 -2.86 -8.34 8.64
CA ALA A 162 -2.95 -9.80 8.58
C ALA A 162 -4.37 -10.27 8.23
N GLY A 163 -5.41 -9.65 8.82
CA GLY A 163 -6.81 -9.97 8.49
C GLY A 163 -7.17 -9.68 7.04
N GLY A 164 -6.68 -8.56 6.48
CA GLY A 164 -6.84 -8.25 5.06
C GLY A 164 -6.08 -9.23 4.14
N GLU A 165 -4.92 -9.68 4.57
CA GLU A 165 -4.10 -10.67 3.88
C GLU A 165 -4.78 -12.04 3.82
N GLU A 166 -5.33 -12.51 4.95
CA GLU A 166 -6.10 -13.75 5.00
C GLU A 166 -7.36 -13.69 4.12
N LEU A 167 -8.02 -12.53 4.02
CA LEU A 167 -9.10 -12.34 3.06
C LEU A 167 -8.58 -12.47 1.62
N ALA A 168 -7.44 -11.89 1.29
CA ALA A 168 -6.86 -11.97 -0.04
C ALA A 168 -6.52 -13.43 -0.43
N VAL A 169 -5.93 -14.21 0.50
CA VAL A 169 -5.70 -15.65 0.35
C VAL A 169 -7.02 -16.42 0.17
N ALA A 170 -8.04 -16.11 0.97
CA ALA A 170 -9.35 -16.76 0.86
C ALA A 170 -10.01 -16.49 -0.52
N PHE A 171 -9.89 -15.26 -1.03
CA PHE A 171 -10.41 -14.91 -2.36
C PHE A 171 -9.63 -15.61 -3.49
N GLN A 172 -8.32 -15.75 -3.37
CA GLN A 172 -7.52 -16.54 -4.30
C GLN A 172 -8.01 -17.99 -4.34
N ASN A 173 -8.16 -18.63 -3.18
CA ASN A 173 -8.52 -20.04 -3.09
C ASN A 173 -9.99 -20.33 -3.47
N THR A 174 -10.91 -19.39 -3.17
CA THR A 174 -12.35 -19.59 -3.38
C THR A 174 -12.82 -19.19 -4.77
N TYR A 175 -12.22 -18.13 -5.33
CA TYR A 175 -12.67 -17.51 -6.58
C TYR A 175 -11.62 -17.57 -7.69
N ASP A 176 -10.50 -18.29 -7.47
CA ASP A 176 -9.37 -18.37 -8.42
C ASP A 176 -8.85 -16.99 -8.84
N MET A 177 -8.88 -16.05 -7.90
CA MET A 177 -8.38 -14.67 -8.14
C MET A 177 -6.86 -14.65 -8.25
N PRO A 178 -6.27 -13.93 -9.23
CA PRO A 178 -4.82 -13.86 -9.40
C PRO A 178 -4.18 -12.91 -8.36
N VAL A 179 -4.20 -13.29 -7.09
CA VAL A 179 -3.72 -12.47 -5.96
C VAL A 179 -2.22 -12.67 -5.74
N TYR A 180 -1.52 -11.55 -5.54
CA TYR A 180 -0.16 -11.50 -5.01
C TYR A 180 -0.12 -10.64 -3.76
N ILE A 181 0.63 -11.08 -2.77
CA ILE A 181 0.77 -10.40 -1.48
C ILE A 181 2.23 -9.94 -1.33
N THR A 182 2.43 -8.71 -0.89
CA THR A 182 3.76 -8.18 -0.60
C THR A 182 3.90 -7.88 0.89
N HIS A 183 4.98 -8.36 1.52
CA HIS A 183 5.35 -7.97 2.87
C HIS A 183 6.37 -6.83 2.82
N THR A 184 5.85 -5.63 2.58
CA THR A 184 6.69 -4.45 2.39
C THR A 184 7.19 -3.93 3.74
N MET A 185 8.51 -3.75 3.84
CA MET A 185 9.17 -3.19 5.03
C MET A 185 8.95 -1.68 5.15
N ASN A 186 9.66 -1.01 6.08
CA ASN A 186 9.51 0.42 6.27
C ASN A 186 9.90 1.21 5.01
N VAL A 187 8.93 1.81 4.36
CA VAL A 187 9.15 2.61 3.15
C VAL A 187 9.53 4.03 3.53
N PHE A 188 10.53 4.59 2.84
CA PHE A 188 10.92 5.99 2.98
C PHE A 188 11.07 6.65 1.62
N GLY A 189 11.09 7.98 1.60
CA GLY A 189 11.28 8.75 0.37
C GLY A 189 10.64 10.13 0.43
N GLU A 190 10.71 10.84 -0.68
CA GLU A 190 10.18 12.19 -0.84
C GLU A 190 8.66 12.21 -0.58
N ARG A 191 8.18 13.23 0.13
CA ARG A 191 6.77 13.47 0.47
C ARG A 191 6.15 12.45 1.44
N GLN A 192 6.99 11.69 2.16
CA GLN A 192 6.54 10.90 3.30
C GLN A 192 5.95 11.83 4.38
N HIS A 193 4.95 11.33 5.13
CA HIS A 193 4.30 12.11 6.17
C HIS A 193 5.31 12.53 7.26
N PRO A 194 5.29 13.79 7.73
CA PRO A 194 6.29 14.32 8.67
C PRO A 194 6.36 13.61 10.04
N GLU A 195 5.31 12.89 10.43
CA GLU A 195 5.30 12.10 11.67
C GLU A 195 6.19 10.84 11.61
N LYS A 196 6.59 10.41 10.42
CA LYS A 196 7.44 9.22 10.26
C LYS A 196 8.90 9.54 10.64
N PHE A 197 9.60 8.51 11.12
CA PHE A 197 10.92 8.65 11.73
C PHE A 197 11.93 9.43 10.86
N ILE A 198 12.07 9.08 9.59
CA ILE A 198 13.07 9.72 8.71
C ILE A 198 12.76 11.20 8.45
N PRO A 199 11.57 11.61 7.96
CA PRO A 199 11.28 13.03 7.76
C PRO A 199 11.24 13.82 9.07
N MET A 200 10.74 13.23 10.17
CA MET A 200 10.78 13.85 11.51
C MET A 200 12.22 14.10 11.97
N THR A 201 13.12 13.14 11.78
CA THR A 201 14.53 13.27 12.12
C THR A 201 15.19 14.38 11.31
N ILE A 202 14.97 14.42 9.99
CA ILE A 202 15.51 15.47 9.11
C ILE A 202 15.05 16.85 9.58
N LYS A 203 13.75 17.00 9.87
CA LYS A 203 13.18 18.25 10.37
C LYS A 203 13.81 18.67 11.70
N ASN A 204 13.84 17.77 12.69
CA ASN A 204 14.39 18.08 14.02
C ASN A 204 15.87 18.46 13.95
N VAL A 205 16.67 17.75 13.16
CA VAL A 205 18.09 18.08 12.97
C VAL A 205 18.25 19.46 12.30
N ALA A 206 17.46 19.75 11.26
CA ALA A 206 17.51 21.04 10.58
C ALA A 206 17.12 22.24 11.48
N GLU A 207 16.21 22.00 12.44
CA GLU A 207 15.75 23.01 13.42
C GLU A 207 16.60 23.03 14.69
N GLY A 208 17.64 22.20 14.83
CA GLY A 208 18.47 22.11 16.03
C GLY A 208 17.78 21.42 17.21
N ASN A 209 16.70 20.69 16.98
CA ASN A 209 15.95 19.96 17.99
C ASN A 209 16.56 18.57 18.27
N MET A 210 16.28 18.02 19.44
CA MET A 210 16.66 16.64 19.78
C MET A 210 15.84 15.63 18.99
N VAL A 211 16.51 14.53 18.59
CA VAL A 211 15.87 13.36 17.98
C VAL A 211 15.76 12.25 19.04
N THR A 212 14.53 11.77 19.26
CA THR A 212 14.29 10.64 20.14
C THR A 212 14.44 9.33 19.36
N ILE A 213 15.33 8.45 19.85
CA ILE A 213 15.53 7.10 19.32
C ILE A 213 14.92 6.09 20.28
N HIS A 214 13.99 5.26 19.78
CA HIS A 214 13.45 4.17 20.57
C HIS A 214 14.50 3.09 20.80
N SER A 215 14.53 2.52 22.02
CA SER A 215 15.50 1.50 22.43
C SER A 215 14.83 0.41 23.26
N ASP A 216 15.59 -0.60 23.65
CA ASP A 216 15.19 -1.58 24.66
C ASP A 216 14.88 -0.92 26.02
N ARG A 217 14.35 -1.69 26.96
CA ARG A 217 13.99 -1.22 28.32
C ARG A 217 15.18 -0.62 29.06
N ASP A 218 16.38 -1.17 28.84
CA ASP A 218 17.61 -0.73 29.47
C ASP A 218 18.25 0.48 28.80
N LYS A 219 17.68 0.97 27.71
CA LYS A 219 18.15 2.10 26.89
C LYS A 219 19.59 1.90 26.37
N LYS A 220 19.98 0.66 26.10
CA LYS A 220 21.32 0.31 25.65
C LYS A 220 21.39 -0.06 24.19
N VAL A 221 20.30 -0.66 23.64
CA VAL A 221 20.27 -1.13 22.26
C VAL A 221 19.19 -0.36 21.52
N PRO A 222 19.55 0.48 20.53
CA PRO A 222 18.57 1.17 19.72
C PRO A 222 17.76 0.18 18.87
N GLY A 223 16.51 0.51 18.59
CA GLY A 223 15.69 -0.25 17.65
C GLY A 223 16.32 -0.21 16.26
N SER A 224 16.24 -1.32 15.53
CA SER A 224 16.66 -1.42 14.14
C SER A 224 15.48 -1.75 13.24
N ARG A 225 15.52 -1.28 11.99
CA ARG A 225 14.51 -1.54 10.97
C ARG A 225 15.18 -1.68 9.61
N HIS A 226 14.59 -2.49 8.76
CA HIS A 226 14.94 -2.51 7.35
C HIS A 226 14.13 -1.44 6.63
N TYR A 227 14.77 -0.74 5.70
CA TYR A 227 14.16 0.32 4.93
C TYR A 227 14.27 0.04 3.44
N ILE A 228 13.21 0.40 2.70
CA ILE A 228 13.19 0.38 1.23
C ILE A 228 12.72 1.75 0.72
N HIS A 229 13.33 2.24 -0.34
CA HIS A 229 12.89 3.50 -0.93
C HIS A 229 11.59 3.33 -1.73
N ALA A 230 10.71 4.34 -1.69
CA ALA A 230 9.40 4.28 -2.36
C ALA A 230 9.50 4.06 -3.89
N LYS A 231 10.59 4.49 -4.53
CA LYS A 231 10.85 4.23 -5.96
C LYS A 231 11.14 2.76 -6.21
N ASP A 232 11.88 2.10 -5.32
CA ASP A 232 12.20 0.67 -5.45
C ASP A 232 10.94 -0.18 -5.19
N VAL A 233 10.05 0.26 -4.29
CA VAL A 233 8.73 -0.35 -4.12
C VAL A 233 7.91 -0.24 -5.41
N ALA A 234 7.93 0.92 -6.06
CA ALA A 234 7.20 1.13 -7.31
C ALA A 234 7.75 0.26 -8.46
N ASP A 235 9.08 0.12 -8.56
CA ASP A 235 9.75 -0.76 -9.52
C ASP A 235 9.40 -2.23 -9.25
N GLY A 236 9.50 -2.68 -8.00
CA GLY A 236 9.09 -4.02 -7.58
C GLY A 236 7.60 -4.31 -7.89
N CYS A 237 6.72 -3.33 -7.71
CA CYS A 237 5.31 -3.47 -8.05
C CYS A 237 5.10 -3.70 -9.57
N LEU A 238 5.77 -2.91 -10.42
CA LEU A 238 5.72 -3.09 -11.87
C LEU A 238 6.33 -4.44 -12.29
N PHE A 239 7.44 -4.84 -11.68
CA PHE A 239 8.06 -6.16 -11.91
C PHE A 239 7.08 -7.29 -11.62
N LEU A 240 6.38 -7.26 -10.46
CA LEU A 240 5.38 -8.27 -10.10
C LEU A 240 4.22 -8.33 -11.09
N ILE A 241 3.80 -7.19 -11.63
CA ILE A 241 2.74 -7.13 -12.64
C ILE A 241 3.19 -7.76 -13.98
N GLN A 242 4.41 -7.46 -14.42
CA GLN A 242 4.89 -7.85 -15.76
C GLN A 242 5.45 -9.29 -15.83
N ASN A 243 5.85 -9.89 -14.71
CA ASN A 243 6.55 -11.18 -14.69
C ASN A 243 5.70 -12.33 -14.14
N GLN A 244 4.52 -12.54 -14.73
CA GLN A 244 3.56 -13.56 -14.30
C GLN A 244 4.13 -14.99 -14.17
N ASN A 245 5.03 -15.38 -15.07
CA ASN A 245 5.52 -16.76 -15.20
C ASN A 245 6.91 -16.98 -14.59
N LYS A 246 7.48 -15.98 -13.92
CA LYS A 246 8.85 -16.04 -13.37
C LYS A 246 8.92 -16.05 -11.85
N ILE A 247 7.78 -15.94 -11.20
CA ILE A 247 7.70 -15.92 -9.74
C ILE A 247 7.23 -17.31 -9.32
N ASP A 248 8.18 -18.22 -9.11
CA ASP A 248 7.89 -19.49 -8.41
C ASP A 248 7.55 -19.13 -6.97
N VAL A 249 6.28 -19.28 -6.65
CA VAL A 249 5.81 -19.25 -5.27
C VAL A 249 6.01 -20.64 -4.69
N GLU A 250 7.27 -20.98 -4.33
CA GLU A 250 7.57 -22.16 -3.55
C GLU A 250 7.09 -22.04 -2.09
#